data_2031810bbbb576b285538edca8aa5ac0
#
_entry.id   2031810bbbb576b285538edca8aa5ac0
#
_cell.length_a   1.000
_cell.length_b   1.000
_cell.length_c   1.000
_cell.angle_alpha   90.00
_cell.angle_beta   90.00
_cell.angle_gamma   90.00
#
_symmetry.space_group_name_H-M   'P 1'
#
loop_
_entity.id
_entity.type
_entity.pdbx_description
1 polymer ?
#
loop_
_entity_poly.entity_id
_entity_poly.type
_entity_poly.pdbx_seq_one_letter_code
_entity_poly.pdbx_strand_id
1 'polypeptide(L)'
;KTTMINLLTRMYEPTSGKIMLGTVDISELPLPEYRNMVSVVSQQIYLFNDTIRNNICLYKRVDDVIVEEACKDSGLEDFIKEVSLDYVVGQNGAMLSGGQKQKIALARALIHDKPIVIFDEATSNTDAYSEQQINGLLDTKLKEKTVIVITHKKEILNKVDQIVVLKEGVVIDNGTYDELVGKNEELNIMMEKVG
;
A
#
# COMPACT_ATOMS: atom_id res chain seq x y z
N LYS A 1 9.09 -2.75 -10.91
CA LYS A 1 8.14 -2.44 -9.83
C LYS A 1 8.73 -1.44 -8.85
N THR A 2 9.76 -1.78 -8.11
CA THR A 2 10.40 -0.89 -7.11
C THR A 2 10.85 0.45 -7.69
N THR A 3 11.40 0.48 -8.90
CA THR A 3 11.79 1.72 -9.59
C THR A 3 10.60 2.66 -9.79
N MET A 4 9.45 2.12 -10.17
CA MET A 4 8.20 2.91 -10.33
C MET A 4 7.81 3.59 -9.01
N ILE A 5 7.82 2.84 -7.90
CA ILE A 5 7.50 3.40 -6.57
C ILE A 5 8.51 4.49 -6.18
N ASN A 6 9.80 4.26 -6.41
CA ASN A 6 10.84 5.24 -6.10
C ASN A 6 10.68 6.54 -6.92
N LEU A 7 10.21 6.44 -8.16
CA LEU A 7 9.86 7.60 -8.98
C LEU A 7 8.60 8.30 -8.45
N LEU A 8 7.54 7.53 -8.16
CA LEU A 8 6.28 8.05 -7.62
C LEU A 8 6.42 8.67 -6.22
N THR A 9 7.39 8.24 -5.43
CA THR A 9 7.68 8.81 -4.09
C THR A 9 8.77 9.88 -4.11
N ARG A 10 9.27 10.21 -5.30
CA ARG A 10 10.40 11.13 -5.49
C ARG A 10 11.63 10.74 -4.64
N MET A 11 11.90 9.44 -4.55
CA MET A 11 13.19 8.92 -4.09
C MET A 11 14.21 8.96 -5.24
N TYR A 12 13.74 8.83 -6.48
CA TYR A 12 14.49 9.03 -7.71
C TYR A 12 13.78 10.07 -8.59
N GLU A 13 14.55 10.77 -9.40
CA GLU A 13 14.04 11.65 -10.43
C GLU A 13 14.09 10.95 -11.80
N PRO A 14 13.10 11.16 -12.68
CA PRO A 14 13.14 10.61 -14.03
C PRO A 14 14.28 11.27 -14.83
N THR A 15 15.04 10.48 -15.58
CA THR A 15 16.11 10.99 -16.47
C THR A 15 15.54 11.74 -17.66
N SER A 16 14.29 11.48 -18.03
CA SER A 16 13.53 12.17 -19.05
C SER A 16 12.04 12.01 -18.81
N GLY A 17 11.22 12.87 -19.41
CA GLY A 17 9.79 12.88 -19.17
C GLY A 17 9.40 13.55 -17.85
N LYS A 18 8.13 13.45 -17.50
CA LYS A 18 7.53 14.08 -16.32
C LYS A 18 6.54 13.15 -15.64
N ILE A 19 6.37 13.33 -14.34
CA ILE A 19 5.30 12.67 -13.57
C ILE A 19 4.33 13.76 -13.14
N MET A 20 3.09 13.65 -13.57
CA MET A 20 2.08 14.67 -13.36
C MET A 20 1.11 14.26 -12.25
N LEU A 21 0.79 15.18 -11.35
CA LEU A 21 -0.33 15.11 -10.43
C LEU A 21 -1.39 16.12 -10.88
N GLY A 22 -2.42 15.64 -11.56
CA GLY A 22 -3.32 16.51 -12.31
C GLY A 22 -2.56 17.27 -13.40
N THR A 23 -2.48 18.59 -13.27
CA THR A 23 -1.80 19.48 -14.22
C THR A 23 -0.41 19.92 -13.77
N VAL A 24 0.04 19.49 -12.57
CA VAL A 24 1.30 19.94 -11.96
C VAL A 24 2.34 18.84 -12.06
N ASP A 25 3.56 19.16 -12.48
CA ASP A 25 4.70 18.26 -12.40
C ASP A 25 5.07 18.06 -10.92
N ILE A 26 5.14 16.80 -10.45
CA ILE A 26 5.47 16.54 -9.06
C ILE A 26 6.85 17.09 -8.66
N SER A 27 7.76 17.26 -9.61
CA SER A 27 9.10 17.83 -9.37
C SER A 27 9.05 19.31 -8.95
N GLU A 28 8.02 20.04 -9.34
CA GLU A 28 7.80 21.45 -9.00
C GLU A 28 7.22 21.65 -7.60
N LEU A 29 6.65 20.60 -7.01
CA LEU A 29 6.10 20.66 -5.65
C LEU A 29 7.21 20.62 -4.60
N PRO A 30 7.10 21.33 -3.47
CA PRO A 30 8.00 21.16 -2.34
C PRO A 30 7.97 19.70 -1.87
N LEU A 31 9.13 19.07 -1.75
CA LEU A 31 9.24 17.63 -1.46
C LEU A 31 8.50 17.20 -0.18
N PRO A 32 8.55 17.95 0.94
CA PRO A 32 7.80 17.60 2.14
C PRO A 32 6.28 17.63 1.92
N GLU A 33 5.78 18.61 1.16
CA GLU A 33 4.35 18.74 0.85
C GLU A 33 3.88 17.56 -0.01
N TYR A 34 4.61 17.26 -1.08
CA TYR A 34 4.30 16.11 -1.93
C TYR A 34 4.30 14.78 -1.13
N ARG A 35 5.33 14.53 -0.31
CA ARG A 35 5.41 13.32 0.51
C ARG A 35 4.32 13.24 1.58
N ASN A 36 3.81 14.38 2.04
CA ASN A 36 2.63 14.40 2.91
C ASN A 36 1.35 13.96 2.20
N MET A 37 1.31 13.98 0.87
CA MET A 37 0.16 13.51 0.08
C MET A 37 0.24 12.02 -0.24
N VAL A 38 1.40 11.36 -0.08
CA VAL A 38 1.61 9.98 -0.48
C VAL A 38 1.83 9.08 0.73
N SER A 39 1.09 7.98 0.81
CA SER A 39 1.30 6.88 1.75
C SER A 39 1.75 5.64 1.00
N VAL A 40 2.68 4.88 1.57
CA VAL A 40 3.20 3.66 0.94
C VAL A 40 3.14 2.50 1.93
N VAL A 41 2.51 1.42 1.51
CA VAL A 41 2.58 0.11 2.18
C VAL A 41 3.54 -0.75 1.37
N SER A 42 4.77 -0.84 1.83
CA SER A 42 5.86 -1.52 1.13
C SER A 42 5.84 -3.03 1.38
N GLN A 43 6.38 -3.80 0.44
CA GLN A 43 6.62 -5.24 0.60
C GLN A 43 7.56 -5.52 1.79
N GLN A 44 8.64 -4.73 1.92
CA GLN A 44 9.51 -4.76 3.09
C GLN A 44 9.04 -3.74 4.13
N ILE A 45 8.54 -4.24 5.24
CA ILE A 45 7.98 -3.41 6.31
C ILE A 45 9.06 -3.13 7.35
N TYR A 46 9.37 -1.86 7.53
CA TYR A 46 10.26 -1.40 8.59
C TYR A 46 9.45 -0.94 9.80
N LEU A 47 9.81 -1.49 10.96
CA LEU A 47 9.25 -1.11 12.25
C LEU A 47 10.36 -0.63 13.17
N PHE A 48 10.07 0.46 13.89
CA PHE A 48 10.94 0.95 14.94
C PHE A 48 10.89 0.01 16.15
N ASN A 49 11.99 -0.12 16.86
CA ASN A 49 12.02 -0.82 18.15
C ASN A 49 11.30 0.02 19.21
N ASP A 50 9.99 0.03 19.14
CA ASP A 50 9.12 0.88 19.93
C ASP A 50 7.72 0.23 20.03
N THR A 51 6.78 0.92 20.63
CA THR A 51 5.39 0.43 20.78
C THR A 51 4.67 0.30 19.45
N ILE A 52 3.60 -0.51 19.42
CA ILE A 52 2.69 -0.59 18.27
C ILE A 52 2.13 0.81 17.97
N ARG A 53 1.70 1.55 18.99
CA ARG A 53 1.20 2.92 18.85
C ARG A 53 2.20 3.82 18.12
N ASN A 54 3.44 3.87 18.56
CA ASN A 54 4.47 4.72 17.97
C ASN A 54 4.81 4.31 16.54
N ASN A 55 4.74 3.02 16.24
CA ASN A 55 4.89 2.50 14.88
C ASN A 55 3.74 2.89 13.95
N ILE A 56 2.50 2.94 14.45
CA ILE A 56 1.34 3.36 13.67
C ILE A 56 1.33 4.88 13.49
N CYS A 57 1.45 5.63 14.58
CA CYS A 57 1.29 7.09 14.60
C CYS A 57 2.52 7.85 14.09
N LEU A 58 3.70 7.19 13.97
CA LEU A 58 4.99 7.82 13.63
C LEU A 58 5.29 9.01 14.55
N TYR A 59 5.08 8.82 15.85
CA TYR A 59 5.29 9.81 16.92
C TYR A 59 4.39 11.06 16.83
N LYS A 60 3.41 11.08 15.94
CA LYS A 60 2.41 12.14 15.91
C LYS A 60 1.37 11.91 17.01
N ARG A 61 0.83 13.00 17.54
CA ARG A 61 -0.31 12.93 18.45
C ARG A 61 -1.56 12.65 17.62
N VAL A 62 -2.19 11.53 17.89
CA VAL A 62 -3.42 11.08 17.24
C VAL A 62 -4.37 10.63 18.34
N ASP A 63 -5.64 10.98 18.20
CA ASP A 63 -6.70 10.57 19.11
C ASP A 63 -6.81 9.04 19.18
N ASP A 64 -7.05 8.51 20.38
CA ASP A 64 -7.14 7.07 20.62
C ASP A 64 -8.24 6.42 19.77
N VAL A 65 -9.36 7.08 19.60
CA VAL A 65 -10.46 6.60 18.75
C VAL A 65 -10.03 6.39 17.31
N ILE A 66 -9.23 7.31 16.77
CA ILE A 66 -8.69 7.20 15.40
C ILE A 66 -7.68 6.06 15.29
N VAL A 67 -6.84 5.86 16.31
CA VAL A 67 -5.87 4.74 16.36
C VAL A 67 -6.61 3.41 16.41
N GLU A 68 -7.61 3.27 17.25
CA GLU A 68 -8.43 2.07 17.40
C GLU A 68 -9.18 1.75 16.10
N GLU A 69 -9.75 2.76 15.44
CA GLU A 69 -10.41 2.59 14.15
C GLU A 69 -9.43 2.10 13.08
N ALA A 70 -8.24 2.71 12.98
CA ALA A 70 -7.19 2.26 12.05
C ALA A 70 -6.73 0.83 12.34
N CYS A 71 -6.66 0.43 13.61
CA CYS A 71 -6.33 -0.93 14.01
C CYS A 71 -7.44 -1.93 13.63
N LYS A 72 -8.70 -1.55 13.79
CA LYS A 72 -9.84 -2.35 13.35
C LYS A 72 -9.83 -2.51 11.83
N ASP A 73 -9.71 -1.41 11.09
CA ASP A 73 -9.71 -1.39 9.63
C ASP A 73 -8.53 -2.16 9.02
N SER A 74 -7.41 -2.26 9.73
CA SER A 74 -6.24 -3.06 9.33
C SER A 74 -6.26 -4.51 9.82
N GLY A 75 -7.29 -4.91 10.59
CA GLY A 75 -7.41 -6.23 11.19
C GLY A 75 -6.43 -6.52 12.32
N LEU A 76 -5.94 -5.48 12.98
CA LEU A 76 -5.03 -5.59 14.12
C LEU A 76 -5.78 -5.68 15.46
N GLU A 77 -7.09 -5.48 15.46
CA GLU A 77 -7.93 -5.31 16.65
C GLU A 77 -7.76 -6.45 17.67
N ASP A 78 -7.84 -7.71 17.22
CA ASP A 78 -7.76 -8.85 18.14
C ASP A 78 -6.37 -8.98 18.77
N PHE A 79 -5.31 -8.73 17.99
CA PHE A 79 -3.95 -8.72 18.51
C PHE A 79 -3.73 -7.63 19.55
N ILE A 80 -4.29 -6.43 19.33
CA ILE A 80 -4.18 -5.33 20.29
C ILE A 80 -4.97 -5.60 21.57
N LYS A 81 -6.11 -6.27 21.51
CA LYS A 81 -6.85 -6.72 22.71
C LYS A 81 -6.00 -7.67 23.58
N GLU A 82 -5.15 -8.46 22.95
CA GLU A 82 -4.27 -9.42 23.63
C GLU A 82 -3.04 -8.76 24.27
N VAL A 83 -2.36 -7.82 23.54
CA VAL A 83 -1.06 -7.30 23.97
C VAL A 83 -1.04 -5.80 24.29
N SER A 84 -2.06 -5.03 23.97
CA SER A 84 -2.18 -3.56 24.01
C SER A 84 -1.39 -2.79 22.94
N LEU A 85 -1.71 -1.50 22.79
CA LEU A 85 -0.99 -0.56 21.91
C LEU A 85 0.42 -0.23 22.40
N ASP A 86 0.70 -0.42 23.69
CA ASP A 86 2.00 -0.15 24.32
C ASP A 86 2.99 -1.31 24.19
N TYR A 87 2.56 -2.41 23.55
CA TYR A 87 3.44 -3.55 23.29
C TYR A 87 4.62 -3.14 22.40
N VAL A 88 5.86 -3.39 22.88
CA VAL A 88 7.10 -3.10 22.15
C VAL A 88 7.39 -4.22 21.15
N VAL A 89 7.47 -3.87 19.88
CA VAL A 89 7.55 -4.84 18.79
C VAL A 89 8.94 -5.46 18.57
N GLY A 90 9.96 -4.96 19.29
CA GLY A 90 11.35 -5.38 19.13
C GLY A 90 12.03 -4.80 17.88
N GLN A 91 13.31 -5.07 17.72
CA GLN A 91 14.10 -4.57 16.60
C GLN A 91 13.49 -5.06 15.25
N ASN A 92 13.12 -4.11 14.41
CA ASN A 92 12.41 -4.37 13.13
C ASN A 92 11.21 -5.33 13.27
N GLY A 93 10.50 -5.24 14.40
CA GLY A 93 9.34 -6.08 14.67
C GLY A 93 9.67 -7.57 14.88
N ALA A 94 10.84 -7.88 15.45
CA ALA A 94 11.28 -9.27 15.64
C ALA A 94 10.31 -10.12 16.47
N MET A 95 9.46 -9.48 17.28
CA MET A 95 8.46 -10.15 18.14
C MET A 95 7.10 -10.33 17.44
N LEU A 96 7.00 -10.00 16.15
CA LEU A 96 5.76 -10.02 15.38
C LEU A 96 5.84 -11.03 14.23
N SER A 97 4.70 -11.65 13.90
CA SER A 97 4.54 -12.38 12.65
C SER A 97 4.56 -11.46 11.43
N GLY A 98 4.81 -12.00 10.24
CA GLY A 98 4.77 -11.23 8.98
C GLY A 98 3.42 -10.54 8.78
N GLY A 99 2.31 -11.24 9.05
CA GLY A 99 0.96 -10.68 8.95
C GLY A 99 0.71 -9.54 9.95
N GLN A 100 1.19 -9.65 11.20
CA GLN A 100 1.07 -8.56 12.18
C GLN A 100 1.84 -7.31 11.76
N LYS A 101 3.06 -7.47 11.22
CA LYS A 101 3.83 -6.35 10.66
C LYS A 101 3.07 -5.65 9.54
N GLN A 102 2.44 -6.42 8.67
CA GLN A 102 1.69 -5.88 7.55
C GLN A 102 0.45 -5.13 8.00
N LYS A 103 -0.28 -5.64 8.98
CA LYS A 103 -1.43 -4.97 9.59
C LYS A 103 -1.01 -3.65 10.26
N ILE A 104 0.14 -3.58 10.91
CA ILE A 104 0.70 -2.33 11.46
C ILE A 104 1.04 -1.34 10.34
N ALA A 105 1.66 -1.79 9.24
CA ALA A 105 1.96 -0.93 8.09
C ALA A 105 0.67 -0.41 7.41
N LEU A 106 -0.36 -1.23 7.36
CA LEU A 106 -1.67 -0.84 6.83
C LEU A 106 -2.35 0.18 7.76
N ALA A 107 -2.40 -0.06 9.09
CA ALA A 107 -2.91 0.91 10.07
C ALA A 107 -2.18 2.25 9.96
N ARG A 108 -0.84 2.22 9.80
CA ARG A 108 -0.02 3.41 9.56
C ARG A 108 -0.45 4.17 8.31
N ALA A 109 -0.77 3.47 7.22
CA ALA A 109 -1.21 4.11 5.98
C ALA A 109 -2.60 4.73 6.11
N LEU A 110 -3.51 4.08 6.84
CA LEU A 110 -4.89 4.54 7.04
C LEU A 110 -4.96 5.75 7.98
N ILE A 111 -4.23 5.73 9.11
CA ILE A 111 -4.31 6.77 10.14
C ILE A 111 -3.87 8.15 9.64
N HIS A 112 -3.01 8.21 8.62
CA HIS A 112 -2.52 9.47 8.07
C HIS A 112 -3.43 10.05 6.99
N ASP A 113 -4.47 9.33 6.59
CA ASP A 113 -5.55 9.75 5.68
C ASP A 113 -5.08 10.52 4.43
N LYS A 114 -4.00 10.05 3.81
CA LYS A 114 -3.39 10.71 2.66
C LYS A 114 -4.17 10.47 1.38
N PRO A 115 -4.23 11.44 0.43
CA PRO A 115 -5.00 11.32 -0.80
C PRO A 115 -4.44 10.28 -1.80
N ILE A 116 -3.16 9.93 -1.70
CA ILE A 116 -2.51 8.94 -2.58
C ILE A 116 -2.00 7.79 -1.71
N VAL A 117 -2.41 6.56 -2.02
CA VAL A 117 -1.97 5.35 -1.32
C VAL A 117 -1.36 4.38 -2.32
N ILE A 118 -0.14 3.92 -2.05
CA ILE A 118 0.58 2.98 -2.89
C ILE A 118 0.75 1.67 -2.11
N PHE A 119 0.29 0.56 -2.69
CA PHE A 119 0.49 -0.79 -2.20
C PHE A 119 1.54 -1.50 -3.07
N ASP A 120 2.69 -1.85 -2.49
CA ASP A 120 3.76 -2.59 -3.15
C ASP A 120 3.72 -4.05 -2.74
N GLU A 121 3.08 -4.89 -3.53
CA GLU A 121 2.91 -6.32 -3.25
C GLU A 121 2.46 -6.59 -1.80
N ALA A 122 1.63 -5.71 -1.26
CA ALA A 122 1.18 -5.73 0.13
C ALA A 122 0.38 -7.02 0.50
N THR A 123 0.09 -7.87 -0.46
CA THR A 123 -0.62 -9.14 -0.29
C THR A 123 0.22 -10.38 -0.62
N SER A 124 1.50 -10.21 -1.02
CA SER A 124 2.30 -11.33 -1.55
C SER A 124 2.68 -12.39 -0.52
N ASN A 125 2.68 -12.07 0.78
CA ASN A 125 3.06 -12.97 1.88
C ASN A 125 1.98 -13.11 2.94
N THR A 126 0.72 -12.80 2.61
CA THR A 126 -0.39 -12.78 3.56
C THR A 126 -1.39 -13.88 3.28
N ASP A 127 -2.07 -14.26 4.35
CA ASP A 127 -3.24 -15.14 4.32
C ASP A 127 -4.42 -14.50 3.55
N ALA A 128 -5.37 -15.33 3.14
CA ALA A 128 -6.59 -14.89 2.45
C ALA A 128 -7.36 -13.80 3.21
N TYR A 129 -7.19 -13.71 4.54
CA TYR A 129 -7.83 -12.71 5.38
C TYR A 129 -7.30 -11.30 5.12
N SER A 130 -5.99 -11.13 5.00
CA SER A 130 -5.38 -9.82 4.70
C SER A 130 -5.72 -9.32 3.30
N GLU A 131 -5.92 -10.24 2.34
CA GLU A 131 -6.40 -9.89 1.00
C GLU A 131 -7.84 -9.36 1.05
N GLN A 132 -8.72 -10.03 1.78
CA GLN A 132 -10.11 -9.58 1.96
C GLN A 132 -10.19 -8.22 2.62
N GLN A 133 -9.31 -7.91 3.56
CA GLN A 133 -9.24 -6.60 4.20
C GLN A 133 -8.86 -5.50 3.22
N ILE A 134 -7.79 -5.68 2.43
CA ILE A 134 -7.40 -4.69 1.42
C ILE A 134 -8.52 -4.50 0.40
N ASN A 135 -9.16 -5.58 -0.06
CA ASN A 135 -10.32 -5.51 -0.94
C ASN A 135 -11.49 -4.74 -0.34
N GLY A 136 -11.77 -4.93 0.95
CA GLY A 136 -12.80 -4.17 1.66
C GLY A 136 -12.46 -2.68 1.81
N LEU A 137 -11.18 -2.36 2.02
CA LEU A 137 -10.71 -0.98 2.11
C LEU A 137 -10.81 -0.23 0.78
N LEU A 138 -10.54 -0.91 -0.34
CA LEU A 138 -10.71 -0.32 -1.68
C LEU A 138 -12.17 0.12 -1.92
N ASP A 139 -13.12 -0.65 -1.44
CA ASP A 139 -14.55 -0.36 -1.60
C ASP A 139 -15.07 0.71 -0.60
N THR A 140 -14.31 1.02 0.45
CA THR A 140 -14.74 1.89 1.55
C THR A 140 -13.80 3.07 1.78
N LYS A 141 -12.83 2.94 2.69
CA LYS A 141 -11.91 4.00 3.14
C LYS A 141 -11.03 4.59 2.04
N LEU A 142 -10.75 3.80 1.00
CA LEU A 142 -9.85 4.19 -0.10
C LEU A 142 -10.61 4.59 -1.38
N LYS A 143 -11.93 4.49 -1.39
CA LYS A 143 -12.77 4.71 -2.59
C LYS A 143 -12.58 6.09 -3.21
N GLU A 144 -12.44 7.13 -2.38
CA GLU A 144 -12.28 8.53 -2.84
C GLU A 144 -10.81 8.94 -3.00
N LYS A 145 -9.87 7.98 -2.95
CA LYS A 145 -8.43 8.23 -3.02
C LYS A 145 -7.85 7.73 -4.33
N THR A 146 -6.70 8.28 -4.70
CA THR A 146 -5.88 7.70 -5.76
C THR A 146 -5.12 6.51 -5.17
N VAL A 147 -5.48 5.30 -5.61
CA VAL A 147 -4.84 4.07 -5.13
C VAL A 147 -4.04 3.43 -6.25
N ILE A 148 -2.76 3.20 -6.00
CA ILE A 148 -1.87 2.47 -6.91
C ILE A 148 -1.53 1.15 -6.27
N VAL A 149 -1.88 0.03 -6.91
CA VAL A 149 -1.60 -1.30 -6.40
C VAL A 149 -0.67 -2.04 -7.34
N ILE A 150 0.49 -2.44 -6.83
CA ILE A 150 1.38 -3.34 -7.54
C ILE A 150 1.06 -4.76 -7.08
N THR A 151 0.44 -5.53 -7.94
CA THR A 151 -0.05 -6.87 -7.63
C THR A 151 -0.08 -7.76 -8.87
N HIS A 152 -0.23 -9.04 -8.63
CA HIS A 152 -0.59 -10.05 -9.63
C HIS A 152 -1.86 -10.82 -9.21
N LYS A 153 -2.53 -10.37 -8.15
CA LYS A 153 -3.72 -11.01 -7.60
C LYS A 153 -4.97 -10.61 -8.38
N LYS A 154 -5.67 -11.62 -8.90
CA LYS A 154 -6.88 -11.46 -9.71
C LYS A 154 -8.00 -10.71 -8.96
N GLU A 155 -8.13 -10.97 -7.66
CA GLU A 155 -9.15 -10.39 -6.79
C GLU A 155 -9.02 -8.87 -6.66
N ILE A 156 -7.82 -8.33 -6.80
CA ILE A 156 -7.55 -6.89 -6.81
C ILE A 156 -7.68 -6.32 -8.21
N LEU A 157 -7.17 -7.05 -9.23
CA LEU A 157 -7.18 -6.59 -10.61
C LEU A 157 -8.59 -6.32 -11.15
N ASN A 158 -9.59 -7.06 -10.69
CA ASN A 158 -10.99 -6.86 -11.12
C ASN A 158 -11.71 -5.71 -10.38
N LYS A 159 -11.05 -5.05 -9.42
CA LYS A 159 -11.62 -3.95 -8.63
C LYS A 159 -11.02 -2.59 -8.98
N VAL A 160 -9.93 -2.55 -9.71
CA VAL A 160 -9.28 -1.30 -10.10
C VAL A 160 -9.89 -0.75 -11.38
N ASP A 161 -9.90 0.57 -11.51
CA ASP A 161 -10.43 1.25 -12.69
C ASP A 161 -9.56 1.04 -13.92
N GLN A 162 -8.25 0.89 -13.73
CA GLN A 162 -7.28 0.73 -14.81
C GLN A 162 -6.11 -0.18 -14.40
N ILE A 163 -5.70 -1.04 -15.31
CA ILE A 163 -4.53 -1.91 -15.20
C ILE A 163 -3.48 -1.42 -16.19
N VAL A 164 -2.24 -1.33 -15.74
CA VAL A 164 -1.08 -1.05 -16.59
C VAL A 164 -0.15 -2.26 -16.54
N VAL A 165 0.07 -2.90 -17.69
CA VAL A 165 0.94 -4.08 -17.80
C VAL A 165 2.35 -3.65 -18.18
N LEU A 166 3.31 -3.98 -17.30
CA LEU A 166 4.72 -3.66 -17.46
C LEU A 166 5.55 -4.91 -17.71
N LYS A 167 6.35 -4.90 -18.78
CA LYS A 167 7.35 -5.92 -19.08
C LYS A 167 8.68 -5.28 -19.39
N GLU A 168 9.74 -5.73 -18.73
CA GLU A 168 11.12 -5.24 -18.92
C GLU A 168 11.27 -3.70 -18.87
N GLY A 169 10.45 -3.05 -18.00
CA GLY A 169 10.47 -1.60 -17.81
C GLY A 169 9.64 -0.81 -18.81
N VAL A 170 8.98 -1.48 -19.75
CA VAL A 170 8.14 -0.85 -20.79
C VAL A 170 6.67 -1.15 -20.50
N VAL A 171 5.80 -0.15 -20.71
CA VAL A 171 4.36 -0.37 -20.72
C VAL A 171 4.00 -1.07 -22.02
N ILE A 172 3.52 -2.31 -21.92
CA ILE A 172 3.14 -3.12 -23.08
C ILE A 172 1.63 -3.09 -23.33
N ASP A 173 0.83 -2.77 -22.31
CA ASP A 173 -0.61 -2.67 -22.44
C ASP A 173 -1.21 -1.87 -21.28
N ASN A 174 -2.41 -1.31 -21.48
CA ASN A 174 -3.22 -0.70 -20.42
C ASN A 174 -4.70 -0.77 -20.78
N GLY A 175 -5.57 -0.88 -19.76
CA GLY A 175 -7.01 -0.95 -19.93
C GLY A 175 -7.70 -1.42 -18.66
N THR A 176 -9.00 -1.63 -18.76
CA THR A 176 -9.81 -2.25 -17.70
C THR A 176 -9.56 -3.76 -17.62
N TYR A 177 -10.00 -4.38 -16.53
CA TYR A 177 -9.89 -5.83 -16.36
C TYR A 177 -10.53 -6.60 -17.55
N ASP A 178 -11.74 -6.24 -17.95
CA ASP A 178 -12.49 -6.91 -19.03
C ASP A 178 -11.85 -6.72 -20.42
N GLU A 179 -11.14 -5.61 -20.63
CA GLU A 179 -10.41 -5.35 -21.86
C GLU A 179 -9.15 -6.20 -22.00
N LEU A 180 -8.47 -6.47 -20.89
CA LEU A 180 -7.15 -7.11 -20.88
C LEU A 180 -7.20 -8.61 -20.62
N VAL A 181 -8.12 -9.08 -19.76
CA VAL A 181 -8.22 -10.49 -19.41
C VAL A 181 -8.62 -11.33 -20.63
N GLY A 182 -7.89 -12.43 -20.85
CA GLY A 182 -8.07 -13.30 -22.01
C GLY A 182 -7.46 -12.77 -23.32
N LYS A 183 -7.03 -11.50 -23.38
CA LYS A 183 -6.42 -10.91 -24.58
C LYS A 183 -4.92 -10.64 -24.39
N ASN A 184 -4.51 -10.20 -23.20
CA ASN A 184 -3.11 -9.97 -22.90
C ASN A 184 -2.46 -11.22 -22.30
N GLU A 185 -1.61 -11.88 -23.09
CA GLU A 185 -0.95 -13.13 -22.73
C GLU A 185 -0.05 -12.96 -21.48
N GLU A 186 0.67 -11.85 -21.37
CA GLU A 186 1.55 -11.59 -20.22
C GLU A 186 0.78 -11.44 -18.92
N LEU A 187 -0.37 -10.73 -18.92
CA LEU A 187 -1.24 -10.61 -17.77
C LEU A 187 -1.81 -11.99 -17.36
N ASN A 188 -2.23 -12.80 -18.32
CA ASN A 188 -2.78 -14.13 -18.05
C ASN A 188 -1.69 -15.04 -17.43
N ILE A 189 -0.46 -15.04 -17.97
CA ILE A 189 0.68 -15.77 -17.41
C ILE A 189 0.98 -15.31 -15.97
N MET A 190 0.91 -14.00 -15.69
CA MET A 190 1.15 -13.47 -14.35
C MET A 190 0.08 -13.95 -13.36
N MET A 191 -1.17 -14.02 -13.77
CA MET A 191 -2.28 -14.51 -12.93
C MET A 191 -2.19 -16.02 -12.67
N GLU A 192 -1.79 -16.83 -13.66
CA GLU A 192 -1.68 -18.29 -13.54
C GLU A 192 -0.53 -18.76 -12.64
N LYS A 193 0.57 -17.99 -12.56
CA LYS A 193 1.73 -18.35 -11.74
C LYS A 193 1.49 -18.27 -10.22
N VAL A 194 0.32 -17.84 -9.79
CA VAL A 194 0.00 -17.52 -8.39
C VAL A 194 -1.20 -18.32 -7.85
N GLY A 195 -1.81 -19.15 -8.70
CA GLY A 195 -2.88 -20.08 -8.33
C GLY A 195 -2.38 -21.36 -7.64
#